data_444e7ee4b23765b4e7abb0dd24d4eb6f
#
_entry.id   444e7ee4b23765b4e7abb0dd24d4eb6f
#
_cell.length_a   1.000
_cell.length_b   1.000
_cell.length_c   1.000
_cell.angle_alpha   90.00
_cell.angle_beta   90.00
_cell.angle_gamma   90.00
#
_symmetry.space_group_name_H-M   'P 1'
#
loop_
_entity.id
_entity.type
_entity.pdbx_description
1 polymer ?
#
loop_
_entity_poly.entity_id
_entity_poly.type
_entity_poly.pdbx_seq_one_letter_code
_entity_poly.pdbx_strand_id
1 'polypeptide(L)'
;MSNLTSQATVDLLINGQQAQQTLAQLRQNALQLETAIAKAAASGNKTDLKRLRKELTDTKRQIREIESATQQVEHVMRNLDKATPRELNQTLSTLNKQLNYMQRGSAQWNAQVEKIRLVKAELATVNNQLKQQQSIWERMEAAVNKWQ
;
A
#
# COMPACT_ATOMS: atom_id res chain seq x y z
N MET A 1 -24.07 9.92 4.74
CA MET A 1 -23.72 8.74 3.92
C MET A 1 -22.35 8.81 3.28
N SER A 2 -21.90 10.00 2.85
CA SER A 2 -20.55 10.16 2.27
C SER A 2 -19.43 9.76 3.23
N ASN A 3 -19.57 10.02 4.54
CA ASN A 3 -18.54 9.69 5.53
C ASN A 3 -18.38 8.17 5.74
N LEU A 4 -19.47 7.43 5.75
CA LEU A 4 -19.42 5.97 5.85
C LEU A 4 -18.81 5.35 4.60
N THR A 5 -19.14 5.89 3.43
CA THR A 5 -18.58 5.43 2.15
C THR A 5 -17.08 5.70 2.10
N SER A 6 -16.64 6.88 2.56
CA SER A 6 -15.21 7.24 2.59
C SER A 6 -14.43 6.35 3.53
N GLN A 7 -14.96 6.05 4.72
CA GLN A 7 -14.30 5.18 5.68
C GLN A 7 -14.26 3.73 5.20
N ALA A 8 -15.35 3.22 4.65
CA ALA A 8 -15.38 1.91 4.03
C ALA A 8 -14.38 1.81 2.87
N THR A 9 -14.21 2.90 2.10
CA THR A 9 -13.24 2.98 1.02
C THR A 9 -11.82 2.87 1.54
N VAL A 10 -11.48 3.59 2.62
CA VAL A 10 -10.15 3.53 3.23
C VAL A 10 -9.86 2.13 3.77
N ASP A 11 -10.83 1.49 4.42
CA ASP A 11 -10.68 0.12 4.92
C ASP A 11 -10.52 -0.89 3.79
N LEU A 12 -11.25 -0.72 2.69
CA LEU A 12 -11.17 -1.58 1.52
C LEU A 12 -9.87 -1.42 0.74
N LEU A 13 -9.17 -0.28 0.88
CA LEU A 13 -7.85 -0.05 0.29
C LEU A 13 -6.83 -1.10 0.71
N ILE A 14 -7.03 -1.70 1.84
CA ILE A 14 -6.13 -2.68 2.41
C ILE A 14 -6.39 -4.08 1.84
N ASN A 15 -7.53 -4.27 1.15
CA ASN A 15 -7.96 -5.56 0.60
C ASN A 15 -7.74 -5.60 -0.92
N GLY A 16 -6.84 -6.47 -1.39
CA GLY A 16 -6.35 -6.47 -2.77
C GLY A 16 -7.42 -6.37 -3.86
N GLN A 17 -8.41 -7.27 -3.88
CA GLN A 17 -9.42 -7.28 -4.94
C GLN A 17 -10.51 -6.25 -4.71
N GLN A 18 -10.92 -6.04 -3.46
CA GLN A 18 -11.87 -4.99 -3.11
C GLN A 18 -11.27 -3.61 -3.30
N ALA A 19 -9.95 -3.45 -3.13
CA ALA A 19 -9.27 -2.19 -3.44
C ALA A 19 -9.45 -1.78 -4.90
N GLN A 20 -9.43 -2.72 -5.84
CA GLN A 20 -9.65 -2.42 -7.24
C GLN A 20 -11.09 -1.96 -7.50
N GLN A 21 -12.09 -2.62 -6.89
CA GLN A 21 -13.49 -2.20 -6.97
C GLN A 21 -13.69 -0.82 -6.36
N THR A 22 -13.06 -0.57 -5.22
CA THR A 22 -13.11 0.72 -4.54
C THR A 22 -12.47 1.81 -5.40
N LEU A 23 -11.37 1.50 -6.07
CA LEU A 23 -10.71 2.42 -6.99
C LEU A 23 -11.64 2.79 -8.16
N ALA A 24 -12.34 1.80 -8.72
CA ALA A 24 -13.33 2.05 -9.79
C ALA A 24 -14.45 2.95 -9.30
N GLN A 25 -14.96 2.72 -8.07
CA GLN A 25 -16.00 3.58 -7.47
C GLN A 25 -15.48 5.00 -7.24
N LEU A 26 -14.26 5.16 -6.77
CA LEU A 26 -13.66 6.48 -6.57
C LEU A 26 -13.49 7.23 -7.88
N ARG A 27 -13.07 6.55 -8.93
CA ARG A 27 -12.96 7.14 -10.28
C ARG A 27 -14.31 7.59 -10.79
N GLN A 28 -15.36 6.80 -10.58
CA GLN A 28 -16.71 7.15 -10.95
C GLN A 28 -17.22 8.35 -10.14
N ASN A 29 -16.95 8.37 -8.84
CA ASN A 29 -17.28 9.50 -7.97
C ASN A 29 -16.57 10.78 -8.43
N ALA A 30 -15.32 10.68 -8.84
CA ALA A 30 -14.57 11.82 -9.37
C ALA A 30 -15.24 12.39 -10.62
N LEU A 31 -15.70 11.53 -11.53
CA LEU A 31 -16.42 11.95 -12.74
C LEU A 31 -17.75 12.64 -12.39
N GLN A 32 -18.50 12.08 -11.44
CA GLN A 32 -19.75 12.68 -10.96
C GLN A 32 -19.51 14.05 -10.32
N LEU A 33 -18.44 14.19 -9.54
CA LEU A 33 -18.06 15.46 -8.93
C LEU A 33 -17.67 16.49 -9.99
N GLU A 34 -16.96 16.10 -11.03
CA GLU A 34 -16.63 17.00 -12.15
C GLU A 34 -17.89 17.51 -12.85
N THR A 35 -18.87 16.64 -13.07
CA THR A 35 -20.16 17.01 -13.65
C THR A 35 -20.92 17.97 -12.73
N ALA A 36 -20.95 17.69 -11.43
CA ALA A 36 -21.62 18.54 -10.45
C ALA A 36 -20.95 19.92 -10.36
N ILE A 37 -19.63 19.97 -10.46
CA ILE A 37 -18.85 21.22 -10.48
C ILE A 37 -19.23 22.07 -11.69
N ALA A 38 -19.33 21.45 -12.87
CA ALA A 38 -19.74 22.15 -14.08
C ALA A 38 -21.12 22.74 -13.94
N LYS A 39 -22.08 22.02 -13.36
CA LYS A 39 -23.45 22.50 -13.09
C LYS A 39 -23.47 23.65 -12.09
N ALA A 40 -22.70 23.52 -11.00
CA ALA A 40 -22.63 24.56 -9.98
C ALA A 40 -22.01 25.85 -10.54
N ALA A 41 -20.97 25.72 -11.38
CA ALA A 41 -20.33 26.84 -12.06
C ALA A 41 -21.34 27.54 -12.98
N ALA A 42 -22.11 26.79 -13.75
CA ALA A 42 -23.14 27.34 -14.68
C ALA A 42 -24.24 28.06 -13.94
N SER A 43 -24.64 27.57 -12.75
CA SER A 43 -25.69 28.21 -11.94
C SER A 43 -25.18 29.32 -11.02
N GLY A 44 -23.88 29.54 -10.96
CA GLY A 44 -23.28 30.59 -10.11
C GLY A 44 -23.29 30.28 -8.62
N ASN A 45 -23.45 29.02 -8.22
CA ASN A 45 -23.50 28.62 -6.83
C ASN A 45 -22.09 28.45 -6.27
N LYS A 46 -21.53 29.53 -5.71
CA LYS A 46 -20.16 29.57 -5.22
C LYS A 46 -19.91 28.66 -4.02
N THR A 47 -20.91 28.51 -3.15
CA THR A 47 -20.81 27.68 -1.94
C THR A 47 -20.68 26.20 -2.32
N ASP A 48 -21.56 25.72 -3.21
CA ASP A 48 -21.50 24.34 -3.70
C ASP A 48 -20.22 24.09 -4.49
N LEU A 49 -19.80 25.06 -5.30
CA LEU A 49 -18.59 24.96 -6.10
C LEU A 49 -17.37 24.72 -5.23
N LYS A 50 -17.23 25.46 -4.13
CA LYS A 50 -16.11 25.31 -3.18
C LYS A 50 -16.14 23.94 -2.51
N ARG A 51 -17.31 23.51 -2.05
CA ARG A 51 -17.48 22.20 -1.41
C ARG A 51 -17.13 21.05 -2.34
N LEU A 52 -17.68 21.11 -3.57
CA LEU A 52 -17.46 20.05 -4.57
C LEU A 52 -16.01 19.96 -5.02
N ARG A 53 -15.32 21.09 -5.17
CA ARG A 53 -13.90 21.12 -5.52
C ARG A 53 -13.04 20.47 -4.43
N LYS A 54 -13.39 20.71 -3.17
CA LYS A 54 -12.70 20.09 -2.04
C LYS A 54 -12.90 18.57 -2.04
N GLU A 55 -14.15 18.12 -2.24
CA GLU A 55 -14.46 16.69 -2.32
C GLU A 55 -13.71 16.02 -3.48
N LEU A 56 -13.62 16.69 -4.62
CA LEU A 56 -12.89 16.16 -5.78
C LEU A 56 -11.39 16.04 -5.48
N THR A 57 -10.80 17.04 -4.83
CA THR A 57 -9.40 17.01 -4.43
C THR A 57 -9.12 15.84 -3.48
N ASP A 58 -9.99 15.64 -2.50
CA ASP A 58 -9.86 14.54 -1.53
C ASP A 58 -10.01 13.18 -2.22
N THR A 59 -10.95 13.06 -3.14
CA THR A 59 -11.18 11.83 -3.91
C THR A 59 -9.97 11.49 -4.78
N LYS A 60 -9.42 12.47 -5.48
CA LYS A 60 -8.22 12.27 -6.32
C LYS A 60 -7.00 11.87 -5.49
N ARG A 61 -6.87 12.44 -4.28
CA ARG A 61 -5.80 12.05 -3.37
C ARG A 61 -5.92 10.60 -2.94
N GLN A 62 -7.11 10.16 -2.57
CA GLN A 62 -7.39 8.76 -2.21
C GLN A 62 -7.05 7.82 -3.37
N ILE A 63 -7.43 8.16 -4.59
CA ILE A 63 -7.10 7.37 -5.79
C ILE A 63 -5.58 7.21 -5.92
N ARG A 64 -4.82 8.29 -5.78
CA ARG A 64 -3.36 8.25 -5.88
C ARG A 64 -2.72 7.41 -4.79
N GLU A 65 -3.23 7.48 -3.57
CA GLU A 65 -2.73 6.69 -2.45
C GLU A 65 -2.92 5.19 -2.69
N ILE A 66 -4.09 4.79 -3.21
CA ILE A 66 -4.37 3.38 -3.55
C ILE A 66 -3.44 2.91 -4.67
N GLU A 67 -3.34 3.67 -5.74
CA GLU A 67 -2.49 3.31 -6.88
C GLU A 67 -1.03 3.18 -6.46
N SER A 68 -0.54 4.10 -5.64
CA SER A 68 0.82 4.08 -5.14
C SER A 68 1.09 2.85 -4.28
N ALA A 69 0.20 2.52 -3.35
CA ALA A 69 0.34 1.36 -2.48
C ALA A 69 0.34 0.05 -3.28
N THR A 70 -0.56 -0.07 -4.24
CA THR A 70 -0.65 -1.25 -5.11
C THR A 70 0.61 -1.40 -5.95
N GLN A 71 1.10 -0.31 -6.55
CA GLN A 71 2.31 -0.32 -7.37
C GLN A 71 3.54 -0.69 -6.53
N GLN A 72 3.62 -0.20 -5.31
CA GLN A 72 4.76 -0.50 -4.43
C GLN A 72 4.82 -1.97 -4.08
N VAL A 73 3.68 -2.58 -3.73
CA VAL A 73 3.61 -4.03 -3.46
C VAL A 73 4.02 -4.81 -4.71
N GLU A 74 3.47 -4.49 -5.87
CA GLU A 74 3.80 -5.16 -7.13
C GLU A 74 5.28 -5.03 -7.46
N HIS A 75 5.84 -3.85 -7.29
CA HIS A 75 7.26 -3.59 -7.56
C HIS A 75 8.15 -4.49 -6.68
N VAL A 76 7.88 -4.55 -5.39
CA VAL A 76 8.64 -5.38 -4.44
C VAL A 76 8.48 -6.86 -4.78
N MET A 77 7.27 -7.31 -5.09
CA MET A 77 7.01 -8.71 -5.43
C MET A 77 7.73 -9.15 -6.71
N ARG A 78 7.91 -8.25 -7.66
CA ARG A 78 8.65 -8.56 -8.90
C ARG A 78 10.16 -8.62 -8.69
N ASN A 79 10.67 -7.91 -7.69
CA ASN A 79 12.11 -7.75 -7.46
C ASN A 79 12.46 -8.09 -6.00
N LEU A 80 11.93 -9.21 -5.49
CA LEU A 80 12.15 -9.63 -4.10
C LEU A 80 13.62 -9.73 -3.74
N ASP A 81 14.43 -10.28 -4.63
CA ASP A 81 15.87 -10.47 -4.43
C ASP A 81 16.65 -9.15 -4.35
N LYS A 82 16.08 -8.07 -4.86
CA LYS A 82 16.70 -6.75 -4.87
C LYS A 82 16.07 -5.78 -3.88
N ALA A 83 15.00 -6.19 -3.20
CA ALA A 83 14.30 -5.32 -2.26
C ALA A 83 15.13 -5.09 -1.01
N THR A 84 15.09 -3.86 -0.49
CA THR A 84 15.73 -3.52 0.78
C THR A 84 14.93 -4.10 1.94
N PRO A 85 15.56 -4.31 3.12
CA PRO A 85 14.81 -4.74 4.31
C PRO A 85 13.65 -3.82 4.65
N ARG A 86 13.80 -2.52 4.43
CA ARG A 86 12.73 -1.54 4.66
C ARG A 86 11.55 -1.78 3.73
N GLU A 87 11.82 -1.98 2.43
CA GLU A 87 10.79 -2.28 1.43
C GLU A 87 10.08 -3.60 1.76
N LEU A 88 10.82 -4.62 2.15
CA LEU A 88 10.25 -5.92 2.53
C LEU A 88 9.35 -5.80 3.75
N ASN A 89 9.77 -5.05 4.78
CA ASN A 89 8.97 -4.82 5.98
C ASN A 89 7.70 -4.03 5.68
N GLN A 90 7.79 -3.01 4.85
CA GLN A 90 6.62 -2.21 4.44
C GLN A 90 5.63 -3.06 3.65
N THR A 91 6.14 -3.86 2.71
CA THR A 91 5.32 -4.77 1.91
C THR A 91 4.64 -5.82 2.80
N LEU A 92 5.38 -6.39 3.74
CA LEU A 92 4.84 -7.36 4.68
C LEU A 92 3.71 -6.76 5.52
N SER A 93 3.89 -5.54 6.01
CA SER A 93 2.86 -4.82 6.77
C SER A 93 1.61 -4.62 5.93
N THR A 94 1.75 -4.16 4.68
CA THR A 94 0.62 -3.96 3.77
C THR A 94 -0.09 -5.27 3.47
N LEU A 95 0.66 -6.33 3.16
CA LEU A 95 0.09 -7.64 2.87
C LEU A 95 -0.68 -8.22 4.08
N ASN A 96 -0.14 -8.06 5.29
CA ASN A 96 -0.80 -8.51 6.51
C ASN A 96 -2.11 -7.75 6.77
N LYS A 97 -2.12 -6.44 6.54
CA LYS A 97 -3.33 -5.63 6.68
C LYS A 97 -4.39 -6.06 5.67
N GLN A 98 -4.00 -6.27 4.42
CA GLN A 98 -4.90 -6.74 3.37
C GLN A 98 -5.50 -8.11 3.72
N LEU A 99 -4.70 -9.00 4.30
CA LEU A 99 -5.14 -10.34 4.67
C LEU A 99 -6.32 -10.31 5.66
N ASN A 100 -6.33 -9.34 6.58
CA ASN A 100 -7.38 -9.23 7.59
C ASN A 100 -8.77 -8.97 7.00
N TYR A 101 -8.83 -8.45 5.77
CA TYR A 101 -10.10 -8.16 5.09
C TYR A 101 -10.49 -9.24 4.10
N MET A 102 -9.68 -10.28 3.95
CA MET A 102 -9.96 -11.40 3.05
C MET A 102 -10.68 -12.51 3.80
N GLN A 103 -11.56 -13.21 3.10
CA GLN A 103 -12.26 -14.38 3.67
C GLN A 103 -11.25 -15.52 3.83
N ARG A 104 -11.14 -16.02 5.05
CA ARG A 104 -10.21 -17.09 5.41
C ARG A 104 -10.52 -18.35 4.60
N GLY A 105 -9.48 -18.92 3.98
CA GLY A 105 -9.59 -20.10 3.16
C GLY A 105 -10.01 -19.86 1.72
N SER A 106 -10.31 -18.61 1.33
CA SER A 106 -10.58 -18.27 -0.08
C SER A 106 -9.32 -18.38 -0.92
N ALA A 107 -9.49 -18.48 -2.24
CA ALA A 107 -8.36 -18.48 -3.17
C ALA A 107 -7.48 -17.23 -3.02
N GLN A 108 -8.11 -16.08 -2.81
CA GLN A 108 -7.40 -14.80 -2.59
C GLN A 108 -6.61 -14.83 -1.29
N TRP A 109 -7.21 -15.35 -0.22
CA TRP A 109 -6.57 -15.49 1.07
C TRP A 109 -5.33 -16.39 0.96
N ASN A 110 -5.46 -17.53 0.30
CA ASN A 110 -4.36 -18.48 0.09
C ASN A 110 -3.24 -17.87 -0.74
N ALA A 111 -3.56 -17.13 -1.80
CA ALA A 111 -2.58 -16.43 -2.62
C ALA A 111 -1.83 -15.36 -1.81
N GLN A 112 -2.55 -14.64 -0.95
CA GLN A 112 -1.97 -13.60 -0.10
C GLN A 112 -1.03 -14.20 0.95
N VAL A 113 -1.42 -15.31 1.57
CA VAL A 113 -0.57 -16.05 2.52
C VAL A 113 0.74 -16.48 1.85
N GLU A 114 0.67 -16.93 0.60
CA GLU A 114 1.87 -17.32 -0.15
C GLU A 114 2.78 -16.12 -0.40
N LYS A 115 2.23 -14.97 -0.75
CA LYS A 115 3.01 -13.73 -0.91
C LYS A 115 3.70 -13.34 0.40
N ILE A 116 2.98 -13.42 1.51
CA ILE A 116 3.53 -13.13 2.84
C ILE A 116 4.69 -14.09 3.16
N ARG A 117 4.51 -15.37 2.85
CA ARG A 117 5.56 -16.39 3.05
C ARG A 117 6.82 -16.05 2.26
N LEU A 118 6.68 -15.65 1.01
CA LEU A 118 7.81 -15.28 0.15
C LEU A 118 8.56 -14.06 0.69
N VAL A 119 7.83 -13.04 1.13
CA VAL A 119 8.44 -11.83 1.70
C VAL A 119 9.17 -12.15 3.00
N LYS A 120 8.57 -12.96 3.88
CA LYS A 120 9.20 -13.39 5.12
C LYS A 120 10.46 -14.20 4.88
N ALA A 121 10.44 -15.10 3.88
CA ALA A 121 11.60 -15.89 3.51
C ALA A 121 12.75 -15.01 3.03
N GLU A 122 12.44 -14.00 2.21
CA GLU A 122 13.44 -13.05 1.72
C GLU A 122 14.00 -12.20 2.86
N LEU A 123 13.17 -11.74 3.79
CA LEU A 123 13.62 -11.01 4.98
C LEU A 123 14.56 -11.86 5.82
N ALA A 124 14.26 -13.13 6.04
CA ALA A 124 15.10 -14.04 6.78
C ALA A 124 16.46 -14.21 6.10
N THR A 125 16.47 -14.34 4.77
CA THR A 125 17.70 -14.45 3.97
C THR A 125 18.57 -13.20 4.13
N VAL A 126 17.97 -12.02 3.98
CA VAL A 126 18.68 -10.73 4.09
C VAL A 126 19.22 -10.55 5.51
N ASN A 127 18.43 -10.84 6.53
CA ASN A 127 18.83 -10.73 7.93
C ASN A 127 19.98 -11.67 8.27
N ASN A 128 19.96 -12.90 7.73
CA ASN A 128 21.04 -13.86 7.92
C ASN A 128 22.33 -13.37 7.26
N GLN A 129 22.24 -12.81 6.07
CA GLN A 129 23.40 -12.23 5.38
C GLN A 129 23.99 -11.07 6.18
N LEU A 130 23.17 -10.20 6.73
CA LEU A 130 23.63 -9.09 7.58
C LEU A 130 24.30 -9.59 8.85
N LYS A 131 23.75 -10.61 9.49
CA LYS A 131 24.35 -11.22 10.67
C LYS A 131 25.71 -11.83 10.35
N GLN A 132 25.84 -12.51 9.22
CA GLN A 132 27.11 -13.08 8.78
C GLN A 132 28.16 -12.00 8.54
N GLN A 133 27.78 -10.90 7.89
CA GLN A 133 28.67 -9.77 7.68
C GLN A 133 29.11 -9.15 9.00
N GLN A 134 28.19 -8.96 9.93
CA GLN A 134 28.50 -8.43 11.25
C GLN A 134 29.47 -9.35 12.00
N SER A 135 29.24 -10.65 11.96
CA SER A 135 30.14 -11.64 12.59
C SER A 135 31.51 -11.60 11.99
N ILE A 136 31.63 -11.46 10.66
CA ILE A 136 32.94 -11.32 9.99
C ILE A 136 33.64 -10.04 10.45
N TRP A 137 32.92 -8.92 10.53
CA TRP A 137 33.47 -7.66 11.03
C TRP A 137 34.01 -7.80 12.47
N GLU A 138 33.23 -8.43 13.35
CA GLU A 138 33.61 -8.65 14.73
C GLU A 138 34.90 -9.51 14.82
N ARG A 139 35.01 -10.53 13.98
CA ARG A 139 36.23 -11.39 13.92
C ARG A 139 37.44 -10.60 13.42
N MET A 140 37.21 -9.74 12.42
CA MET A 140 38.26 -8.88 11.88
C MET A 140 38.78 -7.89 12.93
N GLU A 141 37.87 -7.24 13.67
CA GLU A 141 38.19 -6.31 14.74
C GLU A 141 39.00 -7.03 15.85
N ALA A 142 38.56 -8.22 16.26
CA ALA A 142 39.24 -8.99 17.27
C ALA A 142 40.65 -9.38 16.81
N ALA A 143 40.82 -9.74 15.54
CA ALA A 143 42.14 -10.06 14.96
C ALA A 143 43.03 -8.82 14.94
N VAL A 144 42.54 -7.66 14.55
CA VAL A 144 43.30 -6.41 14.54
C VAL A 144 43.71 -6.02 15.96
N ASN A 145 42.83 -6.14 16.94
CA ASN A 145 43.12 -5.80 18.32
C ASN A 145 44.20 -6.71 18.95
N LYS A 146 44.27 -7.95 18.51
CA LYS A 146 45.31 -8.86 18.96
C LYS A 146 46.72 -8.45 18.51
N TRP A 147 46.81 -7.74 17.40
CA TRP A 147 48.12 -7.31 16.85
C TRP A 147 48.58 -5.96 17.38
N GLN A 148 47.76 -5.29 18.20
CA GLN A 148 48.12 -4.07 18.91
C GLN A 148 48.62 -4.42 20.32
#